data_c573959b819d3f7ce9b70c37bd4efafb
#
_entry.id   c573959b819d3f7ce9b70c37bd4efafb
#
_cell.length_a   1.000
_cell.length_b   1.000
_cell.length_c   1.000
_cell.angle_alpha   90.00
_cell.angle_beta   90.00
_cell.angle_gamma   90.00
#
_symmetry.space_group_name_H-M   'P 1'
#
loop_
_entity.id
_entity.type
_entity.pdbx_description
1 polymer ?
#
loop_
_entity_poly.entity_id
_entity_poly.type
_entity_poly.pdbx_seq_one_letter_code
_entity_poly.pdbx_strand_id
1 'polypeptide(L)'
;MYLSKLSIHNFRIFSNQTEIEFSKGLNLLVGENGCGKSATIDAIRALLNESDFSRKGISEEDFYVDYSNPISTSTDCIEIVGTFSNLNEDQKNEYLTWLTNTFDARLNLEIQHTTNTRNIYKQHRWGGMSSGSIFDWEPLNDIQCVYLPPLRDAEHALKSGRGSRLARLIANLSEDKLKETRNQSKKMQLEIKLEKFNSSAAQDDEIIRASQLINESLEKSAGAVYGQKTAIQFNQLTYERIIESLQILFFPKGNSAATVNLFRSLSENSLGYNNLIYIATILAEFEGLKDKYRLYKKGLAGNEEKI
;
A
#
# COMPACT_ATOMS: atom_id res chain seq x y z
N MET A 1 -14.13 -4.28 16.74
CA MET A 1 -14.53 -5.04 15.53
C MET A 1 -13.42 -6.02 15.14
N TYR A 2 -13.75 -7.19 14.60
CA TYR A 2 -12.81 -8.15 13.99
C TYR A 2 -13.57 -8.99 12.94
N LEU A 3 -12.87 -9.51 11.94
CA LEU A 3 -13.42 -10.44 10.96
C LEU A 3 -13.75 -11.76 11.70
N SER A 4 -15.02 -12.07 11.88
CA SER A 4 -15.48 -13.26 12.61
C SER A 4 -15.79 -14.44 11.70
N LYS A 5 -16.19 -14.17 10.45
CA LYS A 5 -16.51 -15.21 9.47
C LYS A 5 -16.12 -14.76 8.07
N LEU A 6 -15.57 -15.68 7.30
CA LEU A 6 -15.30 -15.54 5.87
C LEU A 6 -16.02 -16.67 5.13
N SER A 7 -16.84 -16.33 4.16
CA SER A 7 -17.46 -17.28 3.23
C SER A 7 -16.84 -17.10 1.85
N ILE A 8 -16.40 -18.19 1.24
CA ILE A 8 -15.72 -18.22 -0.05
C ILE A 8 -16.45 -19.22 -0.96
N HIS A 9 -16.74 -18.81 -2.20
CA HIS A 9 -17.40 -19.67 -3.19
C HIS A 9 -16.75 -19.46 -4.56
N ASN A 10 -16.49 -20.52 -5.27
CA ASN A 10 -15.89 -20.54 -6.63
C ASN A 10 -14.52 -19.85 -6.74
N PHE A 11 -13.74 -19.83 -5.68
CA PHE A 11 -12.43 -19.21 -5.66
C PHE A 11 -11.33 -20.27 -5.52
N ARG A 12 -10.49 -20.41 -6.51
CA ARG A 12 -9.38 -21.38 -6.61
C ARG A 12 -9.84 -22.80 -6.30
N ILE A 13 -9.48 -23.32 -5.11
CA ILE A 13 -9.85 -24.68 -4.69
C ILE A 13 -11.24 -24.77 -4.06
N PHE A 14 -11.86 -23.65 -3.72
CA PHE A 14 -13.17 -23.60 -3.07
C PHE A 14 -14.29 -23.67 -4.11
N SER A 15 -14.79 -24.88 -4.40
CA SER A 15 -15.90 -25.09 -5.35
C SER A 15 -17.26 -24.78 -4.74
N ASN A 16 -17.44 -25.16 -3.47
CA ASN A 16 -18.66 -24.93 -2.74
C ASN A 16 -18.49 -23.79 -1.75
N GLN A 17 -19.60 -23.21 -1.32
CA GLN A 17 -19.55 -22.21 -0.28
C GLN A 17 -18.88 -22.81 0.97
N THR A 18 -17.70 -22.29 1.27
CA THR A 18 -16.88 -22.70 2.42
C THR A 18 -16.86 -21.57 3.44
N GLU A 19 -17.28 -21.86 4.66
CA GLU A 19 -17.26 -20.91 5.75
C GLU A 19 -16.08 -21.17 6.67
N ILE A 20 -15.35 -20.12 7.02
CA ILE A 20 -14.19 -20.13 7.91
C ILE A 20 -14.47 -19.14 9.03
N GLU A 21 -14.44 -19.62 10.27
CA GLU A 21 -14.66 -18.80 11.46
C GLU A 21 -13.33 -18.37 12.06
N PHE A 22 -13.30 -17.13 12.54
CA PHE A 22 -12.13 -16.53 13.18
C PHE A 22 -12.47 -16.04 14.58
N SER A 23 -11.51 -16.17 15.47
CA SER A 23 -11.56 -15.60 16.81
C SER A 23 -10.93 -14.22 16.84
N LYS A 24 -11.25 -13.42 17.85
CA LYS A 24 -10.58 -12.15 18.08
C LYS A 24 -9.10 -12.37 18.40
N GLY A 25 -8.22 -11.69 17.70
CA GLY A 25 -6.77 -11.76 17.90
C GLY A 25 -6.07 -12.71 16.92
N LEU A 26 -5.14 -13.53 17.41
CA LEU A 26 -4.33 -14.43 16.59
C LEU A 26 -5.14 -15.63 16.12
N ASN A 27 -5.16 -15.88 14.81
CA ASN A 27 -5.72 -17.07 14.19
C ASN A 27 -4.63 -17.80 13.41
N LEU A 28 -4.55 -19.11 13.53
CA LEU A 28 -3.56 -19.95 12.87
C LEU A 28 -4.25 -20.86 11.85
N LEU A 29 -3.89 -20.74 10.58
CA LEU A 29 -4.33 -21.65 9.52
C LEU A 29 -3.29 -22.78 9.39
N VAL A 30 -3.69 -24.00 9.77
CA VAL A 30 -2.83 -25.18 9.74
C VAL A 30 -3.43 -26.21 8.78
N GLY A 31 -2.59 -26.90 8.04
CA GLY A 31 -3.02 -27.93 7.10
C GLY A 31 -1.91 -28.29 6.09
N GLU A 32 -2.15 -29.30 5.29
CA GLU A 32 -1.25 -29.77 4.23
C GLU A 32 -1.07 -28.73 3.11
N ASN A 33 -0.05 -28.93 2.27
CA ASN A 33 0.13 -28.10 1.09
C ASN A 33 -1.04 -28.30 0.12
N GLY A 34 -1.57 -27.22 -0.43
CA GLY A 34 -2.71 -27.27 -1.33
C GLY A 34 -4.10 -27.26 -0.66
N CYS A 35 -4.20 -27.32 0.69
CA CYS A 35 -5.50 -27.31 1.39
C CYS A 35 -6.22 -25.93 1.45
N GLY A 36 -5.73 -24.90 0.76
CA GLY A 36 -6.41 -23.61 0.64
C GLY A 36 -5.95 -22.52 1.59
N LYS A 37 -4.92 -22.72 2.42
CA LYS A 37 -4.43 -21.68 3.35
C LYS A 37 -4.12 -20.35 2.63
N SER A 38 -3.36 -20.41 1.55
CA SER A 38 -3.01 -19.22 0.74
C SER A 38 -4.25 -18.65 0.04
N ALA A 39 -5.14 -19.51 -0.45
CA ALA A 39 -6.38 -19.07 -1.08
C ALA A 39 -7.29 -18.33 -0.08
N THR A 40 -7.37 -18.78 1.18
CA THR A 40 -8.10 -18.09 2.25
C THR A 40 -7.53 -16.69 2.50
N ILE A 41 -6.20 -16.56 2.61
CA ILE A 41 -5.53 -15.28 2.80
C ILE A 41 -5.78 -14.35 1.59
N ASP A 42 -5.65 -14.88 0.38
CA ASP A 42 -5.88 -14.10 -0.83
C ASP A 42 -7.35 -13.69 -1.01
N ALA A 43 -8.31 -14.49 -0.53
CA ALA A 43 -9.72 -14.11 -0.47
C ALA A 43 -9.94 -12.93 0.49
N ILE A 44 -9.31 -12.92 1.66
CA ILE A 44 -9.35 -11.78 2.60
C ILE A 44 -8.75 -10.53 1.93
N ARG A 45 -7.61 -10.67 1.25
CA ARG A 45 -6.95 -9.57 0.52
C ARG A 45 -7.82 -9.01 -0.61
N ALA A 46 -8.52 -9.88 -1.33
CA ALA A 46 -9.45 -9.47 -2.38
C ALA A 46 -10.65 -8.72 -1.83
N LEU A 47 -11.20 -9.17 -0.70
CA LEU A 47 -12.35 -8.58 -0.03
C LEU A 47 -12.01 -7.22 0.57
N LEU A 48 -10.90 -7.15 1.33
CA LEU A 48 -10.45 -5.98 2.07
C LEU A 48 -9.45 -5.21 1.20
N ASN A 49 -9.70 -4.34 0.47
CA ASN A 49 -8.82 -3.51 -0.33
C ASN A 49 -7.39 -3.38 0.28
N GLU A 50 -6.51 -4.32 -0.06
CA GLU A 50 -5.15 -4.33 0.45
C GLU A 50 -4.44 -3.02 0.12
N SER A 51 -3.80 -2.43 1.10
CA SER A 51 -3.12 -1.14 0.95
C SER A 51 -1.79 -1.23 0.19
N ASP A 52 -1.37 -2.44 -0.24
CA ASP A 52 -0.09 -2.63 -0.92
C ASP A 52 -0.20 -2.49 -2.44
N PHE A 53 0.80 -1.80 -3.04
CA PHE A 53 0.93 -1.67 -4.50
C PHE A 53 1.24 -2.99 -5.20
N SER A 54 1.67 -4.01 -4.45
CA SER A 54 1.94 -5.36 -4.96
C SER A 54 0.68 -6.21 -5.17
N ARG A 55 -0.52 -5.62 -5.07
CA ARG A 55 -1.78 -6.34 -5.25
C ARG A 55 -1.79 -7.07 -6.58
N LYS A 56 -1.72 -8.39 -6.52
CA LYS A 56 -2.04 -9.23 -7.66
C LYS A 56 -3.54 -9.05 -7.95
N GLY A 57 -3.88 -8.50 -9.12
CA GLY A 57 -5.27 -8.45 -9.56
C GLY A 57 -5.86 -9.86 -9.65
N ILE A 58 -7.17 -9.97 -9.69
CA ILE A 58 -7.83 -11.24 -9.98
C ILE A 58 -7.45 -11.69 -11.38
N SER A 59 -7.08 -12.95 -11.51
CA SER A 59 -6.68 -13.61 -12.75
C SER A 59 -7.61 -14.78 -13.07
N GLU A 60 -7.51 -15.35 -14.28
CA GLU A 60 -8.25 -16.56 -14.70
C GLU A 60 -8.05 -17.70 -13.70
N GLU A 61 -6.83 -17.87 -13.18
CA GLU A 61 -6.45 -18.92 -12.22
C GLU A 61 -7.17 -18.81 -10.86
N ASP A 62 -7.82 -17.69 -10.59
CA ASP A 62 -8.54 -17.47 -9.33
C ASP A 62 -9.98 -18.01 -9.40
N PHE A 63 -10.52 -18.27 -10.59
CA PHE A 63 -11.81 -18.91 -10.77
C PHE A 63 -11.68 -20.43 -10.59
N TYR A 64 -12.64 -21.02 -9.88
CA TYR A 64 -12.64 -22.48 -9.71
C TYR A 64 -12.89 -23.20 -11.03
N VAL A 65 -12.15 -24.28 -11.25
CA VAL A 65 -12.31 -25.19 -12.40
C VAL A 65 -12.46 -26.61 -11.87
N ASP A 66 -13.50 -27.31 -12.33
CA ASP A 66 -13.67 -28.72 -12.00
C ASP A 66 -12.84 -29.61 -12.94
N TYR A 67 -11.63 -29.95 -12.54
CA TYR A 67 -10.72 -30.79 -13.30
C TYR A 67 -11.14 -32.27 -13.40
N SER A 68 -12.19 -32.70 -12.71
CA SER A 68 -12.75 -34.04 -12.85
C SER A 68 -13.59 -34.19 -14.11
N ASN A 69 -14.01 -33.07 -14.72
CA ASN A 69 -14.78 -33.02 -15.95
C ASN A 69 -13.93 -32.50 -17.09
N PRO A 70 -13.62 -33.33 -18.16
CA PRO A 70 -12.76 -32.91 -19.28
C PRO A 70 -13.35 -31.80 -20.15
N ILE A 71 -14.62 -31.43 -19.98
CA ILE A 71 -15.31 -30.35 -20.70
C ILE A 71 -15.49 -29.13 -19.75
N SER A 72 -14.85 -29.16 -18.59
CA SER A 72 -15.02 -28.14 -17.57
C SER A 72 -14.50 -26.78 -18.02
N THR A 73 -15.31 -25.77 -17.81
CA THR A 73 -14.94 -24.34 -17.92
C THR A 73 -14.81 -23.75 -16.52
N SER A 74 -14.11 -22.64 -16.41
CA SER A 74 -14.08 -21.85 -15.18
C SER A 74 -15.51 -21.45 -14.77
N THR A 75 -15.73 -21.25 -13.48
CA THR A 75 -17.03 -20.77 -12.95
C THR A 75 -17.31 -19.36 -13.41
N ASP A 76 -18.60 -18.99 -13.51
CA ASP A 76 -19.04 -17.70 -14.02
C ASP A 76 -18.82 -16.54 -13.03
N CYS A 77 -18.77 -16.83 -11.73
CA CYS A 77 -18.53 -15.83 -10.71
C CYS A 77 -17.85 -16.39 -9.46
N ILE A 78 -17.10 -15.53 -8.79
CA ILE A 78 -16.53 -15.75 -7.45
C ILE A 78 -17.34 -14.93 -6.47
N GLU A 79 -17.66 -15.50 -5.31
CA GLU A 79 -18.31 -14.80 -4.22
C GLU A 79 -17.46 -14.91 -2.95
N ILE A 80 -17.16 -13.76 -2.33
CA ILE A 80 -16.42 -13.66 -1.09
C ILE A 80 -17.21 -12.77 -0.14
N VAL A 81 -17.50 -13.27 1.05
CA VAL A 81 -18.28 -12.54 2.06
C VAL A 81 -17.53 -12.54 3.37
N GLY A 82 -17.32 -11.35 3.94
CA GLY A 82 -16.76 -11.18 5.28
C GLY A 82 -17.80 -10.65 6.25
N THR A 83 -17.88 -11.26 7.42
CA THR A 83 -18.71 -10.79 8.55
C THR A 83 -17.80 -10.31 9.66
N PHE A 84 -18.06 -9.12 10.16
CA PHE A 84 -17.29 -8.46 11.20
C PHE A 84 -18.15 -8.32 12.44
N SER A 85 -17.69 -8.87 13.56
CA SER A 85 -18.40 -8.88 14.83
C SER A 85 -17.72 -8.02 15.87
N ASN A 86 -18.42 -7.81 17.00
CA ASN A 86 -17.94 -7.04 18.14
C ASN A 86 -17.66 -5.57 17.80
N LEU A 87 -18.62 -4.93 17.12
CA LEU A 87 -18.62 -3.50 16.85
C LEU A 87 -19.00 -2.72 18.11
N ASN A 88 -18.28 -1.65 18.41
CA ASN A 88 -18.71 -0.66 19.41
C ASN A 88 -19.72 0.32 18.78
N GLU A 89 -20.35 1.19 19.59
CA GLU A 89 -21.41 2.09 19.10
C GLU A 89 -20.89 3.07 18.01
N ASP A 90 -19.68 3.60 18.16
CA ASP A 90 -19.07 4.45 17.12
C ASP A 90 -18.92 3.69 15.80
N GLN A 91 -18.44 2.44 15.86
CA GLN A 91 -18.29 1.58 14.69
C GLN A 91 -19.63 1.19 14.06
N LYS A 92 -20.68 0.96 14.86
CA LYS A 92 -22.02 0.70 14.33
C LYS A 92 -22.54 1.90 13.52
N ASN A 93 -22.28 3.13 13.97
CA ASN A 93 -22.64 4.33 13.24
C ASN A 93 -21.83 4.47 11.95
N GLU A 94 -20.53 4.21 11.99
CA GLU A 94 -19.62 4.30 10.87
C GLU A 94 -19.92 3.25 9.77
N TYR A 95 -20.25 2.02 10.18
CA TYR A 95 -20.61 0.90 9.30
C TYR A 95 -22.11 0.67 9.16
N LEU A 96 -22.95 1.69 9.37
CA LEU A 96 -24.40 1.57 9.40
C LEU A 96 -24.99 0.86 8.15
N THR A 97 -24.47 1.18 6.98
CA THR A 97 -24.90 0.59 5.69
C THR A 97 -24.48 -0.88 5.53
N TRP A 98 -23.56 -1.36 6.36
CA TRP A 98 -23.09 -2.75 6.35
C TRP A 98 -23.75 -3.61 7.40
N LEU A 99 -24.53 -3.03 8.33
CA LEU A 99 -25.12 -3.77 9.43
C LEU A 99 -26.14 -4.79 8.94
N THR A 100 -26.08 -5.94 9.55
CA THR A 100 -27.08 -7.02 9.45
C THR A 100 -28.12 -6.89 10.57
N ASN A 101 -29.13 -7.72 10.54
CA ASN A 101 -30.13 -7.78 11.60
C ASN A 101 -29.56 -8.20 12.97
N THR A 102 -28.36 -8.78 13.00
CA THR A 102 -27.63 -9.16 14.22
C THR A 102 -26.65 -8.11 14.70
N PHE A 103 -26.63 -6.91 14.07
CA PHE A 103 -25.69 -5.82 14.33
C PHE A 103 -24.21 -6.18 14.06
N ASP A 104 -23.95 -7.20 13.27
CA ASP A 104 -22.65 -7.46 12.67
C ASP A 104 -22.54 -6.70 11.35
N ALA A 105 -21.35 -6.25 10.99
CA ALA A 105 -21.13 -5.65 9.68
C ALA A 105 -20.79 -6.74 8.65
N ARG A 106 -21.41 -6.68 7.48
CA ARG A 106 -21.20 -7.62 6.38
C ARG A 106 -20.71 -6.89 5.14
N LEU A 107 -19.60 -7.38 4.59
CA LEU A 107 -19.03 -6.93 3.33
C LEU A 107 -19.07 -8.06 2.32
N ASN A 108 -19.57 -7.79 1.13
CA ASN A 108 -19.73 -8.76 0.06
C ASN A 108 -18.89 -8.31 -1.15
N LEU A 109 -18.28 -9.27 -1.83
CA LEU A 109 -17.56 -9.09 -3.08
C LEU A 109 -17.97 -10.18 -4.05
N GLU A 110 -18.50 -9.78 -5.20
CA GLU A 110 -18.78 -10.62 -6.35
C GLU A 110 -17.82 -10.27 -7.48
N ILE A 111 -17.23 -11.25 -8.12
CA ILE A 111 -16.32 -11.08 -9.25
C ILE A 111 -16.86 -11.91 -10.40
N GLN A 112 -17.29 -11.26 -11.47
CA GLN A 112 -17.83 -11.92 -12.65
C GLN A 112 -16.71 -12.33 -13.61
N HIS A 113 -16.85 -13.50 -14.22
CA HIS A 113 -15.93 -14.01 -15.24
C HIS A 113 -16.06 -13.27 -16.58
N THR A 114 -16.27 -11.96 -16.50
CA THR A 114 -16.36 -11.05 -17.66
C THR A 114 -15.41 -9.90 -17.45
N THR A 115 -14.58 -9.62 -18.45
CA THR A 115 -13.61 -8.53 -18.39
C THR A 115 -14.15 -7.26 -19.08
N ASN A 116 -13.63 -6.14 -18.63
CA ASN A 116 -13.82 -4.87 -19.34
C ASN A 116 -12.81 -4.71 -20.49
N THR A 117 -12.84 -3.59 -21.21
CA THR A 117 -11.91 -3.27 -22.31
C THR A 117 -10.42 -3.25 -21.91
N ARG A 118 -10.09 -3.27 -20.62
CA ARG A 118 -8.72 -3.32 -20.10
C ARG A 118 -8.36 -4.71 -19.56
N ASN A 119 -9.11 -5.75 -19.87
CA ASN A 119 -8.98 -7.11 -19.37
C ASN A 119 -9.02 -7.21 -17.83
N ILE A 120 -9.79 -6.35 -17.18
CA ILE A 120 -10.01 -6.39 -15.73
C ILE A 120 -11.39 -6.99 -15.48
N TYR A 121 -11.47 -8.01 -14.62
CA TYR A 121 -12.71 -8.66 -14.24
C TYR A 121 -13.65 -7.67 -13.54
N LYS A 122 -14.94 -7.74 -13.84
CA LYS A 122 -15.96 -6.90 -13.21
C LYS A 122 -16.11 -7.32 -11.76
N GLN A 123 -16.04 -6.35 -10.87
CA GLN A 123 -16.19 -6.54 -9.43
C GLN A 123 -17.36 -5.70 -8.93
N HIS A 124 -18.21 -6.32 -8.14
CA HIS A 124 -19.31 -5.66 -7.45
C HIS A 124 -19.14 -5.85 -5.95
N ARG A 125 -19.17 -4.75 -5.19
CA ARG A 125 -19.09 -4.75 -3.72
C ARG A 125 -20.31 -4.09 -3.15
N TRP A 126 -20.78 -4.63 -2.02
CA TRP A 126 -21.87 -4.01 -1.25
C TRP A 126 -21.73 -4.36 0.23
N GLY A 127 -22.26 -3.46 1.07
CA GLY A 127 -22.39 -3.67 2.49
C GLY A 127 -23.76 -4.24 2.86
N GLY A 128 -23.83 -4.96 3.96
CA GLY A 128 -25.10 -5.49 4.48
C GLY A 128 -25.71 -6.62 3.67
N MET A 129 -27.03 -6.67 3.63
CA MET A 129 -27.79 -7.78 3.04
C MET A 129 -28.26 -7.52 1.61
N SER A 130 -28.26 -6.27 1.15
CA SER A 130 -28.80 -5.88 -0.16
C SER A 130 -27.72 -5.48 -1.15
N SER A 131 -27.65 -6.18 -2.28
CA SER A 131 -26.72 -5.86 -3.39
C SER A 131 -27.10 -4.59 -4.17
N GLY A 132 -28.32 -4.08 -3.99
CA GLY A 132 -28.79 -2.85 -4.64
C GLY A 132 -28.39 -1.56 -3.91
N SER A 133 -27.74 -1.64 -2.77
CA SER A 133 -27.28 -0.47 -2.01
C SER A 133 -26.11 0.21 -2.71
N ILE A 134 -26.08 1.53 -2.69
CA ILE A 134 -24.89 2.28 -3.10
C ILE A 134 -23.76 1.93 -2.15
N PHE A 135 -22.61 1.48 -2.70
CA PHE A 135 -21.46 1.12 -1.89
C PHE A 135 -20.67 2.37 -1.51
N ASP A 136 -20.53 2.58 -0.20
CA ASP A 136 -19.68 3.62 0.35
C ASP A 136 -18.26 3.04 0.56
N TRP A 137 -17.26 3.71 0.00
CA TRP A 137 -15.86 3.32 0.08
C TRP A 137 -15.17 3.78 1.36
N GLU A 138 -15.69 4.80 2.05
CA GLU A 138 -15.05 5.33 3.25
C GLU A 138 -14.92 4.27 4.34
N PRO A 139 -15.97 3.50 4.72
CA PRO A 139 -15.85 2.45 5.72
C PRO A 139 -14.83 1.36 5.35
N LEU A 140 -14.70 1.03 4.06
CA LEU A 140 -13.71 0.04 3.61
C LEU A 140 -12.27 0.57 3.72
N ASN A 141 -12.04 1.84 3.45
CA ASN A 141 -10.72 2.45 3.53
C ASN A 141 -10.21 2.56 4.97
N ASP A 142 -11.13 2.59 5.95
CA ASP A 142 -10.78 2.60 7.38
C ASP A 142 -10.33 1.21 7.89
N ILE A 143 -10.65 0.15 7.16
CA ILE A 143 -10.15 -1.20 7.46
C ILE A 143 -8.76 -1.38 6.86
N GLN A 144 -7.74 -1.37 7.72
CA GLN A 144 -6.35 -1.60 7.30
C GLN A 144 -6.10 -3.09 7.07
N CYS A 145 -5.88 -3.49 5.84
CA CYS A 145 -5.45 -4.82 5.48
C CYS A 145 -3.99 -4.80 5.04
N VAL A 146 -3.11 -5.46 5.78
CA VAL A 146 -1.70 -5.59 5.45
C VAL A 146 -1.33 -7.04 5.29
N TYR A 147 -0.83 -7.37 4.12
CA TYR A 147 -0.29 -8.68 3.81
C TYR A 147 1.22 -8.71 3.99
N LEU A 148 1.69 -9.69 4.74
CA LEU A 148 3.11 -10.00 4.87
C LEU A 148 3.44 -11.12 3.88
N PRO A 149 4.18 -10.85 2.78
CA PRO A 149 4.55 -11.89 1.83
C PRO A 149 5.45 -12.92 2.50
N PRO A 150 5.52 -14.14 1.95
CA PRO A 150 6.50 -15.13 2.42
C PRO A 150 7.91 -14.56 2.43
N LEU A 151 8.72 -15.02 3.35
CA LEU A 151 10.04 -14.52 3.78
C LEU A 151 11.04 -14.06 2.69
N ARG A 152 10.80 -14.34 1.42
CA ARG A 152 11.74 -14.05 0.32
C ARG A 152 11.62 -12.64 -0.26
N ASP A 153 10.51 -11.93 -0.02
CA ASP A 153 10.21 -10.67 -0.70
C ASP A 153 10.41 -9.43 0.19
N ALA A 154 10.76 -9.60 1.47
CA ALA A 154 10.94 -8.49 2.41
C ALA A 154 12.03 -7.50 1.93
N GLU A 155 13.14 -8.00 1.39
CA GLU A 155 14.19 -7.15 0.83
C GLU A 155 13.67 -6.31 -0.33
N HIS A 156 12.88 -6.90 -1.23
CA HIS A 156 12.31 -6.19 -2.37
C HIS A 156 11.33 -5.10 -1.93
N ALA A 157 10.49 -5.38 -0.93
CA ALA A 157 9.52 -4.43 -0.38
C ALA A 157 10.16 -3.27 0.39
N LEU A 158 11.39 -3.46 0.91
CA LEU A 158 12.17 -2.45 1.62
C LEU A 158 13.10 -1.66 0.69
N LYS A 159 13.33 -2.11 -0.56
CA LYS A 159 14.14 -1.38 -1.52
C LYS A 159 13.54 0.00 -1.81
N SER A 160 14.42 0.96 -2.09
CA SER A 160 14.02 2.28 -2.59
C SER A 160 13.24 2.14 -3.90
N GLY A 161 12.27 3.02 -4.12
CA GLY A 161 11.47 3.05 -5.33
C GLY A 161 9.99 3.27 -5.08
N ARG A 162 9.21 3.26 -6.15
CA ARG A 162 7.75 3.35 -6.09
C ARG A 162 7.18 2.19 -5.28
N GLY A 163 6.40 2.50 -4.25
CA GLY A 163 5.79 1.49 -3.39
C GLY A 163 6.68 0.98 -2.25
N SER A 164 7.90 1.54 -2.06
CA SER A 164 8.72 1.27 -0.90
C SER A 164 7.94 1.48 0.40
N ARG A 165 8.00 0.53 1.32
CA ARG A 165 7.36 0.65 2.65
C ARG A 165 7.87 1.86 3.43
N LEU A 166 9.17 2.15 3.33
CA LEU A 166 9.74 3.35 3.95
C LEU A 166 9.11 4.63 3.40
N ALA A 167 8.95 4.73 2.07
CA ALA A 167 8.33 5.89 1.44
C ALA A 167 6.89 6.07 1.90
N ARG A 168 6.13 4.99 2.03
CA ARG A 168 4.74 5.01 2.54
C ARG A 168 4.67 5.46 3.99
N LEU A 169 5.50 4.89 4.86
CA LEU A 169 5.60 5.31 6.26
C LEU A 169 5.84 6.83 6.35
N ILE A 170 6.82 7.35 5.60
CA ILE A 170 7.15 8.77 5.62
C ILE A 170 6.02 9.62 5.01
N ALA A 171 5.38 9.14 3.93
CA ALA A 171 4.23 9.83 3.33
C ALA A 171 3.07 9.96 4.32
N ASN A 172 2.71 8.86 5.00
CA ASN A 172 1.64 8.84 6.00
C ASN A 172 1.94 9.79 7.18
N LEU A 173 3.18 9.81 7.67
CA LEU A 173 3.60 10.69 8.77
C LEU A 173 3.62 12.18 8.36
N SER A 174 3.78 12.48 7.08
CA SER A 174 3.89 13.85 6.56
C SER A 174 2.64 14.35 5.84
N GLU A 175 1.60 13.55 5.72
CA GLU A 175 0.42 13.86 4.90
C GLU A 175 -0.23 15.22 5.26
N ASP A 176 -0.42 15.48 6.55
CA ASP A 176 -1.06 16.73 7.01
C ASP A 176 -0.19 17.94 6.69
N LYS A 177 1.12 17.84 6.95
CA LYS A 177 2.09 18.88 6.58
C LYS A 177 2.15 19.10 5.08
N LEU A 178 2.05 18.02 4.30
CA LEU A 178 2.06 18.08 2.85
C LEU A 178 0.81 18.79 2.32
N LYS A 179 -0.37 18.44 2.84
CA LYS A 179 -1.64 19.11 2.49
C LYS A 179 -1.59 20.60 2.83
N GLU A 180 -1.17 20.95 4.05
CA GLU A 180 -1.05 22.34 4.50
C GLU A 180 -0.06 23.12 3.63
N THR A 181 1.10 22.56 3.37
CA THR A 181 2.16 23.18 2.58
C THR A 181 1.72 23.40 1.12
N ARG A 182 1.03 22.44 0.52
CA ARG A 182 0.46 22.56 -0.85
C ARG A 182 -0.65 23.60 -0.90
N ASN A 183 -1.55 23.63 0.07
CA ASN A 183 -2.62 24.63 0.14
C ASN A 183 -2.06 26.07 0.23
N GLN A 184 -0.89 26.24 0.84
CA GLN A 184 -0.18 27.53 0.92
C GLN A 184 0.75 27.78 -0.27
N SER A 185 0.75 26.92 -1.29
CA SER A 185 1.69 26.96 -2.45
C SER A 185 3.18 27.02 -2.04
N LYS A 186 3.51 26.41 -0.90
CA LYS A 186 4.87 26.30 -0.36
C LYS A 186 5.49 24.96 -0.73
N LYS A 187 6.80 24.84 -0.52
CA LYS A 187 7.56 23.60 -0.70
C LYS A 187 7.87 22.95 0.64
N MET A 188 7.95 21.62 0.63
CA MET A 188 8.38 20.85 1.81
C MET A 188 9.87 21.13 2.10
N GLN A 189 10.26 21.02 3.36
CA GLN A 189 11.63 21.30 3.80
C GLN A 189 12.69 20.42 3.07
N LEU A 190 12.35 19.18 2.75
CA LEU A 190 13.22 18.29 1.98
C LEU A 190 13.42 18.78 0.53
N GLU A 191 12.37 19.29 -0.10
CA GLU A 191 12.45 19.88 -1.43
C GLU A 191 13.36 21.10 -1.44
N ILE A 192 13.21 21.99 -0.44
CA ILE A 192 14.07 23.19 -0.29
C ILE A 192 15.55 22.81 -0.07
N LYS A 193 15.80 21.78 0.76
CA LYS A 193 17.17 21.29 0.99
C LYS A 193 17.79 20.72 -0.28
N LEU A 194 17.02 19.97 -1.06
CA LEU A 194 17.49 19.39 -2.31
C LEU A 194 17.74 20.47 -3.38
N GLU A 195 16.92 21.50 -3.45
CA GLU A 195 17.16 22.65 -4.33
C GLU A 195 18.46 23.38 -3.99
N LYS A 196 18.74 23.58 -2.72
CA LYS A 196 20.01 24.17 -2.27
C LYS A 196 21.20 23.27 -2.65
N PHE A 197 21.06 21.97 -2.47
CA PHE A 197 22.07 21.00 -2.90
C PHE A 197 22.29 21.06 -4.42
N ASN A 198 21.22 21.07 -5.23
CA ASN A 198 21.31 21.20 -6.68
C ASN A 198 22.02 22.47 -7.11
N SER A 199 21.71 23.60 -6.44
CA SER A 199 22.37 24.88 -6.72
C SER A 199 23.86 24.83 -6.39
N SER A 200 24.24 24.14 -5.32
CA SER A 200 25.67 23.95 -4.97
C SER A 200 26.37 23.00 -5.94
N ALA A 201 25.74 21.86 -6.28
CA ALA A 201 26.31 20.88 -7.20
C ALA A 201 26.49 21.45 -8.63
N ALA A 202 25.62 22.36 -9.06
CA ALA A 202 25.76 23.03 -10.35
C ALA A 202 27.00 23.97 -10.43
N GLN A 203 27.62 24.26 -9.29
CA GLN A 203 28.86 25.07 -9.20
C GLN A 203 30.12 24.21 -9.13
N ASP A 204 30.00 22.90 -9.22
CA ASP A 204 31.11 21.97 -9.26
C ASP A 204 31.90 22.14 -10.58
N ASP A 205 33.23 22.14 -10.47
CA ASP A 205 34.11 22.45 -11.57
C ASP A 205 33.93 21.52 -12.79
N GLU A 206 33.72 20.22 -12.54
CA GLU A 206 33.49 19.23 -13.57
C GLU A 206 32.16 19.43 -14.28
N ILE A 207 31.11 19.80 -13.54
CA ILE A 207 29.77 20.06 -14.08
C ILE A 207 29.77 21.34 -14.93
N ILE A 208 30.43 22.39 -14.44
CA ILE A 208 30.63 23.64 -15.20
C ILE A 208 31.41 23.36 -16.50
N ARG A 209 32.49 22.59 -16.39
CA ARG A 209 33.32 22.24 -17.56
C ARG A 209 32.53 21.43 -18.58
N ALA A 210 31.77 20.43 -18.14
CA ALA A 210 30.93 19.66 -19.04
C ALA A 210 29.86 20.51 -19.73
N SER A 211 29.21 21.41 -18.99
CA SER A 211 28.22 22.35 -19.54
C SER A 211 28.86 23.29 -20.58
N GLN A 212 30.06 23.80 -20.31
CA GLN A 212 30.81 24.63 -21.25
C GLN A 212 31.12 23.88 -22.56
N LEU A 213 31.66 22.66 -22.47
CA LEU A 213 31.99 21.85 -23.65
C LEU A 213 30.75 21.52 -24.50
N ILE A 214 29.62 21.25 -23.87
CA ILE A 214 28.35 21.02 -24.59
C ILE A 214 27.92 22.31 -25.31
N ASN A 215 27.95 23.45 -24.63
CA ASN A 215 27.54 24.73 -25.22
C ASN A 215 28.47 25.16 -26.37
N GLU A 216 29.79 24.97 -26.23
CA GLU A 216 30.74 25.21 -27.33
C GLU A 216 30.46 24.30 -28.53
N SER A 217 30.12 23.03 -28.30
CA SER A 217 29.78 22.08 -29.37
C SER A 217 28.47 22.43 -30.06
N LEU A 218 27.49 22.91 -29.31
CA LEU A 218 26.20 23.37 -29.83
C LEU A 218 26.40 24.63 -30.70
N GLU A 219 27.21 25.59 -30.25
CA GLU A 219 27.51 26.80 -31.00
C GLU A 219 28.23 26.49 -32.34
N LYS A 220 29.17 25.55 -32.30
CA LYS A 220 29.87 25.09 -33.51
C LYS A 220 28.94 24.35 -34.49
N SER A 221 27.94 23.63 -33.99
CA SER A 221 27.04 22.79 -34.80
C SER A 221 25.85 23.58 -35.35
N ALA A 222 25.26 24.47 -34.55
CA ALA A 222 24.00 25.16 -34.86
C ALA A 222 24.22 26.62 -35.29
N GLY A 223 25.43 27.14 -35.12
CA GLY A 223 25.79 28.54 -35.37
C GLY A 223 25.26 29.51 -34.30
N ALA A 224 25.88 30.66 -34.19
CA ALA A 224 25.57 31.69 -33.18
C ALA A 224 24.11 32.23 -33.24
N VAL A 225 23.39 31.94 -34.31
CA VAL A 225 22.00 32.44 -34.55
C VAL A 225 20.97 31.83 -33.60
N TYR A 226 21.18 30.60 -33.11
CA TYR A 226 20.17 29.88 -32.30
C TYR A 226 20.24 30.19 -30.81
N GLY A 227 21.29 30.78 -30.27
CA GLY A 227 21.39 31.32 -28.91
C GLY A 227 20.99 30.37 -27.75
N GLN A 228 20.78 29.05 -28.01
CA GLN A 228 20.38 28.09 -27.01
C GLN A 228 21.59 27.70 -26.14
N LYS A 229 21.36 27.70 -24.82
CA LYS A 229 22.35 27.25 -23.84
C LYS A 229 21.81 26.10 -23.04
N THR A 230 22.66 25.14 -22.71
CA THR A 230 22.34 24.03 -21.83
C THR A 230 22.91 24.26 -20.45
N ALA A 231 22.23 23.73 -19.45
CA ALA A 231 22.69 23.64 -18.07
C ALA A 231 22.54 22.21 -17.58
N ILE A 232 23.47 21.76 -16.75
CA ILE A 232 23.43 20.44 -16.11
C ILE A 232 22.98 20.63 -14.67
N GLN A 233 21.93 19.92 -14.29
CA GLN A 233 21.44 19.89 -12.91
C GLN A 233 20.79 18.54 -12.62
N PHE A 234 20.69 18.16 -11.35
CA PHE A 234 19.84 17.05 -10.97
C PHE A 234 18.37 17.37 -11.25
N ASN A 235 17.59 16.35 -11.59
CA ASN A 235 16.15 16.54 -11.78
C ASN A 235 15.52 17.16 -10.53
N GLN A 236 14.61 18.12 -10.75
CA GLN A 236 13.78 18.61 -9.66
C GLN A 236 12.86 17.48 -9.21
N LEU A 237 13.04 17.04 -7.97
CA LEU A 237 12.27 15.97 -7.38
C LEU A 237 11.16 16.56 -6.51
N THR A 238 9.93 16.10 -6.73
CA THR A 238 8.83 16.34 -5.79
C THR A 238 9.08 15.60 -4.48
N TYR A 239 8.40 16.00 -3.42
CA TYR A 239 8.53 15.37 -2.10
C TYR A 239 8.37 13.84 -2.18
N GLU A 240 7.38 13.36 -2.95
CA GLU A 240 7.13 11.94 -3.15
C GLU A 240 8.33 11.23 -3.79
N ARG A 241 8.96 11.84 -4.79
CA ARG A 241 10.14 11.27 -5.44
C ARG A 241 11.34 11.24 -4.51
N ILE A 242 11.47 12.25 -3.65
CA ILE A 242 12.54 12.30 -2.66
C ILE A 242 12.39 11.15 -1.66
N ILE A 243 11.21 10.95 -1.08
CA ILE A 243 10.99 9.84 -0.13
C ILE A 243 11.08 8.46 -0.79
N GLU A 244 10.68 8.31 -2.06
CA GLU A 244 10.86 7.09 -2.84
C GLU A 244 12.34 6.75 -3.07
N SER A 245 13.25 7.74 -3.10
CA SER A 245 14.69 7.53 -3.25
C SER A 245 15.41 7.14 -1.96
N LEU A 246 14.75 7.26 -0.81
CA LEU A 246 15.34 6.88 0.49
C LEU A 246 15.44 5.36 0.61
N GLN A 247 16.51 4.91 1.26
CA GLN A 247 16.75 3.50 1.55
C GLN A 247 16.97 3.27 3.04
N ILE A 248 16.59 2.08 3.50
CA ILE A 248 16.90 1.62 4.85
C ILE A 248 18.30 0.98 4.82
N LEU A 249 19.15 1.41 5.72
CA LEU A 249 20.45 0.80 5.97
C LEU A 249 20.44 0.16 7.36
N PHE A 250 21.21 -0.91 7.56
CA PHE A 250 21.31 -1.54 8.87
C PHE A 250 22.74 -1.46 9.43
N PHE A 251 22.86 -1.55 10.74
CA PHE A 251 24.13 -1.62 11.44
C PHE A 251 24.25 -2.97 12.15
N PRO A 252 25.28 -3.79 11.83
CA PRO A 252 25.37 -5.18 12.31
C PRO A 252 25.61 -5.34 13.82
N LYS A 253 26.09 -4.29 14.48
CA LYS A 253 26.37 -4.30 15.93
C LYS A 253 25.61 -3.16 16.59
N GLY A 254 24.72 -3.49 17.51
CA GLY A 254 23.83 -2.55 18.20
C GLY A 254 24.55 -1.57 19.12
N ASN A 255 25.44 -0.72 18.60
CA ASN A 255 26.08 0.36 19.34
C ASN A 255 25.62 1.73 18.81
N SER A 256 25.21 2.58 19.71
CA SER A 256 24.59 3.89 19.49
C SER A 256 25.48 4.98 18.88
N ALA A 257 26.76 4.71 18.63
CA ALA A 257 27.72 5.70 18.12
C ALA A 257 28.17 5.45 16.68
N ALA A 258 27.39 4.70 15.90
CA ALA A 258 27.76 4.39 14.54
C ALA A 258 27.61 5.60 13.61
N THR A 259 28.67 6.00 12.95
CA THR A 259 28.61 6.93 11.84
C THR A 259 27.93 6.25 10.64
N VAL A 260 27.20 7.01 9.82
CA VAL A 260 26.44 6.48 8.66
C VAL A 260 27.31 5.61 7.74
N ASN A 261 28.61 5.89 7.64
CA ASN A 261 29.56 5.13 6.83
C ASN A 261 29.77 3.66 7.27
N LEU A 262 29.34 3.29 8.48
CA LEU A 262 29.40 1.92 9.01
C LEU A 262 28.11 1.14 8.76
N PHE A 263 27.08 1.77 8.26
CA PHE A 263 25.84 1.11 7.90
C PHE A 263 25.97 0.36 6.56
N ARG A 264 25.27 -0.74 6.45
CA ARG A 264 25.29 -1.65 5.32
C ARG A 264 23.96 -1.69 4.58
N SER A 265 24.01 -2.06 3.31
CA SER A 265 22.81 -2.31 2.51
C SER A 265 22.08 -3.56 3.02
N LEU A 266 20.74 -3.57 2.90
CA LEU A 266 19.90 -4.72 3.24
C LEU A 266 20.29 -5.99 2.45
N SER A 267 20.88 -5.86 1.26
CA SER A 267 21.38 -6.98 0.46
C SER A 267 22.54 -7.74 1.14
N GLU A 268 23.23 -7.10 2.08
CA GLU A 268 24.30 -7.71 2.88
C GLU A 268 23.79 -8.31 4.20
N ASN A 269 22.49 -8.17 4.48
CA ASN A 269 21.88 -8.65 5.71
C ASN A 269 21.28 -10.04 5.53
N SER A 270 21.06 -10.76 6.63
CA SER A 270 20.37 -12.03 6.58
C SER A 270 18.88 -11.86 6.26
N LEU A 271 18.31 -12.84 5.57
CA LEU A 271 16.89 -12.84 5.21
C LEU A 271 15.96 -12.71 6.44
N GLY A 272 16.31 -13.38 7.55
CA GLY A 272 15.55 -13.29 8.80
C GLY A 272 15.53 -11.87 9.38
N TYR A 273 16.66 -11.18 9.36
CA TYR A 273 16.74 -9.79 9.83
C TYR A 273 16.00 -8.82 8.90
N ASN A 274 16.06 -9.00 7.58
CA ASN A 274 15.31 -8.19 6.64
C ASN A 274 13.80 -8.32 6.89
N ASN A 275 13.32 -9.52 7.23
CA ASN A 275 11.93 -9.73 7.62
C ASN A 275 11.56 -9.02 8.91
N LEU A 276 12.44 -9.03 9.92
CA LEU A 276 12.19 -8.27 11.15
C LEU A 276 12.14 -6.77 10.90
N ILE A 277 13.03 -6.22 10.05
CA ILE A 277 13.01 -4.82 9.65
C ILE A 277 11.70 -4.50 8.90
N TYR A 278 11.28 -5.39 8.00
CA TYR A 278 10.02 -5.23 7.26
C TYR A 278 8.80 -5.20 8.20
N ILE A 279 8.71 -6.16 9.13
CA ILE A 279 7.64 -6.21 10.14
C ILE A 279 7.67 -4.94 11.00
N ALA A 280 8.86 -4.53 11.47
CA ALA A 280 9.01 -3.31 12.28
C ALA A 280 8.57 -2.05 11.53
N THR A 281 8.86 -1.96 10.22
CA THR A 281 8.42 -0.84 9.38
C THR A 281 6.89 -0.80 9.27
N ILE A 282 6.25 -1.96 9.14
CA ILE A 282 4.78 -2.05 9.09
C ILE A 282 4.16 -1.66 10.43
N LEU A 283 4.71 -2.16 11.54
CA LEU A 283 4.21 -1.82 12.87
C LEU A 283 4.35 -0.31 13.13
N ALA A 284 5.45 0.31 12.71
CA ALA A 284 5.63 1.76 12.79
C ALA A 284 4.62 2.53 11.92
N GLU A 285 4.26 2.01 10.73
CA GLU A 285 3.21 2.57 9.89
C GLU A 285 1.86 2.55 10.62
N PHE A 286 1.50 1.44 11.27
CA PHE A 286 0.27 1.34 12.05
C PHE A 286 0.24 2.27 13.28
N GLU A 287 1.35 2.38 14.00
CA GLU A 287 1.43 3.30 15.14
C GLU A 287 1.24 4.74 14.69
N GLY A 288 1.86 5.14 13.59
CA GLY A 288 1.69 6.48 13.02
C GLY A 288 0.24 6.77 12.62
N LEU A 289 -0.45 5.82 11.99
CA LEU A 289 -1.86 5.95 11.62
C LEU A 289 -2.77 6.00 12.86
N LYS A 290 -2.50 5.18 13.88
CA LYS A 290 -3.26 5.18 15.14
C LYS A 290 -3.16 6.51 15.89
N ASP A 291 -1.99 7.12 15.92
CA ASP A 291 -1.79 8.42 16.55
C ASP A 291 -2.52 9.53 15.79
N LYS A 292 -2.53 9.46 14.47
CA LYS A 292 -3.28 10.37 13.60
C LYS A 292 -4.80 10.27 13.87
N TYR A 293 -5.33 9.06 13.94
CA TYR A 293 -6.75 8.82 14.25
C TYR A 293 -7.14 9.31 15.65
N ARG A 294 -6.26 9.13 16.65
CA ARG A 294 -6.48 9.66 18.00
C ARG A 294 -6.52 11.18 18.04
N LEU A 295 -5.65 11.86 17.28
CA LEU A 295 -5.62 13.30 17.17
C LEU A 295 -6.87 13.83 16.48
N TYR A 296 -7.33 13.17 15.43
CA TYR A 296 -8.57 13.49 14.72
C TYR A 296 -9.79 13.39 15.65
N LYS A 297 -9.96 12.29 16.38
CA LYS A 297 -11.05 12.14 17.38
C LYS A 297 -11.01 13.19 18.49
N LYS A 298 -9.84 13.55 18.99
CA LYS A 298 -9.69 14.62 19.98
C LYS A 298 -10.07 16.00 19.42
N GLY A 299 -9.78 16.26 18.15
CA GLY A 299 -10.17 17.49 17.46
C GLY A 299 -11.69 17.60 17.27
N LEU A 300 -12.38 16.50 16.97
CA LEU A 300 -13.84 16.45 16.88
C LEU A 300 -14.49 16.69 18.27
N ALA A 301 -14.05 16.00 19.31
CA ALA A 301 -14.57 16.17 20.67
C ALA A 301 -14.35 17.60 21.21
N GLY A 302 -13.25 18.25 20.84
CA GLY A 302 -12.99 19.65 21.25
C GLY A 302 -13.82 20.70 20.50
N ASN A 303 -14.46 20.33 19.39
CA ASN A 303 -15.39 21.19 18.66
C ASN A 303 -16.83 21.04 19.15
N GLU A 304 -17.22 19.90 19.72
CA GLU A 304 -18.55 19.69 20.31
C GLU A 304 -18.73 20.41 21.65
N GLU A 305 -17.66 20.71 22.40
CA GLU A 305 -17.71 21.50 23.62
C GLU A 305 -17.80 23.03 23.38
N LYS A 306 -17.77 23.47 22.09
CA LYS A 306 -17.82 24.90 21.72
C LYS A 306 -19.12 25.34 21.02
N ILE A 307 -20.10 24.44 20.92
CA ILE A 307 -21.46 24.73 20.48
C ILE A 307 -22.42 24.61 21.65
#